data_c6694f77af6a6928627ccf3b73294ba3
#
_entry.id   c6694f77af6a6928627ccf3b73294ba3
#
_cell.length_a   1.000
_cell.length_b   1.000
_cell.length_c   1.000
_cell.angle_alpha   90.00
_cell.angle_beta   90.00
_cell.angle_gamma   90.00
#
_symmetry.space_group_name_H-M   'P 1'
#
loop_
_entity.id
_entity.type
_entity.pdbx_description
1 polymer ?
#
loop_
_entity_poly.entity_id
_entity_poly.type
_entity_poly.pdbx_seq_one_letter_code
_entity_poly.pdbx_strand_id
1 'polypeptide(L)'
;MVGIRKRRTKFNEIKTKTMEIKAADVMKLRKMTGAGMMDCKKALAEAEGDFARAQDIIREKGKLVVAKRADRTATEGVVVTKIVGQKGYILCLACETDFVAQNAEYSASANAMLDVAVKTDAADRDALLAAKNAEGRTVEEMVTEKSGQTGEKIELAYY
;
A
#
# COMPACT_ATOMS: atom_id res chain seq x y z
N MET A 1 -52.49 -26.32 38.05
CA MET A 1 -51.36 -26.66 37.19
C MET A 1 -51.32 -25.68 36.05
N VAL A 2 -50.39 -24.72 36.08
CA VAL A 2 -50.30 -23.69 35.06
C VAL A 2 -49.03 -23.98 34.25
N GLY A 3 -49.23 -24.34 32.98
CA GLY A 3 -48.17 -24.72 32.06
C GLY A 3 -47.41 -23.48 31.53
N ILE A 4 -46.17 -23.34 31.91
CA ILE A 4 -45.28 -22.29 31.40
C ILE A 4 -44.77 -22.70 30.01
N ARG A 5 -45.38 -22.12 28.95
CA ARG A 5 -44.86 -22.21 27.58
C ARG A 5 -43.55 -21.41 27.49
N LYS A 6 -42.40 -22.10 27.43
CA LYS A 6 -41.14 -21.57 27.04
C LYS A 6 -41.22 -21.06 25.59
N ARG A 7 -41.26 -19.72 25.40
CA ARG A 7 -41.05 -19.09 24.09
C ARG A 7 -39.56 -19.28 23.75
N ARG A 8 -39.27 -20.18 22.84
CA ARG A 8 -37.98 -20.23 22.13
C ARG A 8 -37.88 -18.96 21.30
N THR A 9 -37.09 -18.00 21.75
CA THR A 9 -36.60 -16.93 20.92
C THR A 9 -35.76 -17.53 19.82
N LYS A 10 -36.26 -17.44 18.58
CA LYS A 10 -35.46 -17.67 17.38
C LYS A 10 -34.37 -16.62 17.36
N PHE A 11 -33.19 -16.97 17.84
CA PHE A 11 -31.98 -16.23 17.50
C PHE A 11 -31.83 -16.38 15.99
N ASN A 12 -32.00 -15.27 15.27
CA ASN A 12 -31.70 -15.18 13.85
C ASN A 12 -30.25 -15.60 13.67
N GLU A 13 -30.05 -16.80 13.12
CA GLU A 13 -28.80 -17.16 12.45
C GLU A 13 -28.68 -16.24 11.24
N ILE A 14 -28.02 -15.09 11.45
CA ILE A 14 -27.43 -14.37 10.36
C ILE A 14 -26.29 -15.28 9.85
N LYS A 15 -26.63 -16.17 8.91
CA LYS A 15 -25.65 -16.83 8.07
C LYS A 15 -24.91 -15.71 7.34
N THR A 16 -23.81 -15.22 7.92
CA THR A 16 -22.79 -14.54 7.16
C THR A 16 -22.38 -15.49 6.06
N LYS A 17 -22.90 -15.24 4.86
CA LYS A 17 -22.50 -15.92 3.65
C LYS A 17 -21.02 -15.56 3.45
N THR A 18 -20.16 -16.39 4.04
CA THR A 18 -18.70 -16.24 3.88
C THR A 18 -18.46 -16.47 2.40
N MET A 19 -18.30 -15.40 1.64
CA MET A 19 -17.99 -15.48 0.22
C MET A 19 -16.63 -16.17 0.12
N GLU A 20 -16.57 -17.29 -0.55
CA GLU A 20 -15.35 -18.07 -0.73
C GLU A 20 -14.41 -17.26 -1.64
N ILE A 21 -13.41 -16.61 -1.02
CA ILE A 21 -12.41 -15.83 -1.73
C ILE A 21 -11.48 -16.79 -2.45
N LYS A 22 -11.52 -16.78 -3.79
CA LYS A 22 -10.68 -17.64 -4.62
C LYS A 22 -9.22 -17.20 -4.55
N ALA A 23 -8.30 -18.15 -4.55
CA ALA A 23 -6.87 -17.87 -4.56
C ALA A 23 -6.46 -17.01 -5.76
N ALA A 24 -7.12 -17.17 -6.91
CA ALA A 24 -6.89 -16.35 -8.11
C ALA A 24 -7.20 -14.86 -7.87
N ASP A 25 -8.28 -14.54 -7.13
CA ASP A 25 -8.66 -13.16 -6.81
C ASP A 25 -7.65 -12.53 -5.85
N VAL A 26 -7.17 -13.30 -4.87
CA VAL A 26 -6.10 -12.87 -3.96
C VAL A 26 -4.81 -12.54 -4.73
N MET A 27 -4.41 -13.42 -5.66
CA MET A 27 -3.23 -13.19 -6.50
C MET A 27 -3.41 -11.98 -7.43
N LYS A 28 -4.61 -11.78 -7.98
CA LYS A 28 -4.92 -10.63 -8.82
C LYS A 28 -4.81 -9.33 -8.02
N LEU A 29 -5.42 -9.27 -6.82
CA LEU A 29 -5.33 -8.11 -5.95
C LEU A 29 -3.89 -7.83 -5.52
N ARG A 30 -3.11 -8.89 -5.22
CA ARG A 30 -1.68 -8.76 -4.91
C ARG A 30 -0.89 -8.14 -6.06
N LYS A 31 -1.13 -8.56 -7.30
CA LYS A 31 -0.49 -7.95 -8.49
C LYS A 31 -0.83 -6.47 -8.64
N MET A 32 -2.04 -6.08 -8.27
CA MET A 32 -2.51 -4.70 -8.37
C MET A 32 -1.97 -3.80 -7.27
N THR A 33 -1.77 -4.35 -6.06
CA THR A 33 -1.44 -3.56 -4.86
C THR A 33 -0.05 -3.84 -4.31
N GLY A 34 0.59 -4.95 -4.69
CA GLY A 34 1.85 -5.42 -4.10
C GLY A 34 1.75 -5.84 -2.62
N ALA A 35 0.56 -5.80 -2.02
CA ALA A 35 0.35 -6.15 -0.62
C ALA A 35 0.55 -7.64 -0.35
N GLY A 36 0.77 -8.02 0.92
CA GLY A 36 0.94 -9.41 1.33
C GLY A 36 -0.29 -10.26 1.01
N MET A 37 -0.09 -11.56 0.72
CA MET A 37 -1.18 -12.51 0.38
C MET A 37 -2.30 -12.52 1.42
N MET A 38 -1.94 -12.52 2.71
CA MET A 38 -2.92 -12.54 3.80
C MET A 38 -3.69 -11.23 3.92
N ASP A 39 -3.04 -10.11 3.61
CA ASP A 39 -3.68 -8.80 3.61
C ASP A 39 -4.66 -8.67 2.45
N CYS A 40 -4.27 -9.13 1.27
CA CYS A 40 -5.17 -9.20 0.11
C CYS A 40 -6.37 -10.10 0.39
N LYS A 41 -6.16 -11.27 1.01
CA LYS A 41 -7.26 -12.18 1.37
C LYS A 41 -8.23 -11.54 2.36
N LYS A 42 -7.71 -10.89 3.41
CA LYS A 42 -8.51 -10.19 4.42
C LYS A 42 -9.28 -9.02 3.79
N ALA A 43 -8.61 -8.20 2.98
CA ALA A 43 -9.23 -7.07 2.32
C ALA A 43 -10.37 -7.51 1.37
N LEU A 44 -10.18 -8.57 0.58
CA LEU A 44 -11.23 -9.13 -0.28
C LEU A 44 -12.40 -9.70 0.53
N ALA A 45 -12.13 -10.35 1.66
CA ALA A 45 -13.18 -10.87 2.53
C ALA A 45 -14.01 -9.74 3.14
N GLU A 46 -13.36 -8.67 3.63
CA GLU A 46 -14.00 -7.48 4.20
C GLU A 46 -14.76 -6.67 3.13
N ALA A 47 -14.21 -6.63 1.92
CA ALA A 47 -14.83 -5.99 0.76
C ALA A 47 -15.90 -6.85 0.08
N GLU A 48 -16.21 -8.04 0.60
CA GLU A 48 -17.18 -8.98 0.00
C GLU A 48 -16.86 -9.29 -1.48
N GLY A 49 -15.55 -9.35 -1.83
CA GLY A 49 -15.07 -9.62 -3.18
C GLY A 49 -14.98 -8.41 -4.10
N ASP A 50 -15.37 -7.22 -3.66
CA ASP A 50 -15.20 -5.98 -4.41
C ASP A 50 -13.71 -5.56 -4.43
N PHE A 51 -13.11 -5.54 -5.63
CA PHE A 51 -11.71 -5.21 -5.81
C PHE A 51 -11.37 -3.75 -5.52
N ALA A 52 -12.27 -2.81 -5.87
CA ALA A 52 -12.04 -1.39 -5.63
C ALA A 52 -12.04 -1.11 -4.13
N ARG A 53 -13.05 -1.62 -3.42
CA ARG A 53 -13.13 -1.51 -1.96
C ARG A 53 -11.97 -2.22 -1.26
N ALA A 54 -11.54 -3.38 -1.75
CA ALA A 54 -10.38 -4.09 -1.21
C ALA A 54 -9.09 -3.30 -1.37
N GLN A 55 -8.90 -2.58 -2.49
CA GLN A 55 -7.77 -1.66 -2.68
C GLN A 55 -7.80 -0.51 -1.68
N ASP A 56 -8.98 0.08 -1.43
CA ASP A 56 -9.12 1.16 -0.46
C ASP A 56 -8.79 0.69 0.96
N ILE A 57 -9.22 -0.52 1.34
CA ILE A 57 -8.86 -1.13 2.63
C ILE A 57 -7.33 -1.30 2.76
N ILE A 58 -6.66 -1.74 1.69
CA ILE A 58 -5.20 -1.87 1.68
C ILE A 58 -4.51 -0.49 1.80
N ARG A 59 -5.03 0.54 1.13
CA ARG A 59 -4.52 1.92 1.25
C ARG A 59 -4.66 2.46 2.67
N GLU A 60 -5.83 2.31 3.27
CA GLU A 60 -6.07 2.73 4.66
C GLU A 60 -5.14 2.00 5.64
N LYS A 61 -4.88 0.72 5.40
CA LYS A 61 -3.87 -0.03 6.17
C LYS A 61 -2.48 0.57 6.02
N GLY A 62 -2.08 0.98 4.82
CA GLY A 62 -0.81 1.68 4.56
C GLY A 62 -0.71 2.96 5.38
N LYS A 63 -1.74 3.79 5.40
CA LYS A 63 -1.79 5.02 6.23
C LYS A 63 -1.64 4.73 7.72
N LEU A 64 -2.25 3.64 8.20
CA LEU A 64 -2.10 3.22 9.60
C LEU A 64 -0.66 2.78 9.92
N VAL A 65 0.04 2.14 9.00
CA VAL A 65 1.47 1.80 9.16
C VAL A 65 2.29 3.09 9.25
N VAL A 66 2.09 4.04 8.35
CA VAL A 66 2.77 5.35 8.37
C VAL A 66 2.56 6.04 9.73
N ALA A 67 1.31 6.13 10.20
CA ALA A 67 1.00 6.76 11.50
C ALA A 67 1.68 6.05 12.67
N LYS A 68 1.67 4.71 12.70
CA LYS A 68 2.31 3.91 13.77
C LYS A 68 3.84 3.97 13.76
N ARG A 69 4.43 4.32 12.62
CA ARG A 69 5.87 4.36 12.39
C ARG A 69 6.42 5.79 12.31
N ALA A 70 5.59 6.80 12.59
CA ALA A 70 5.99 8.21 12.47
C ALA A 70 7.27 8.53 13.25
N ASP A 71 7.42 7.99 14.47
CA ASP A 71 8.56 8.21 15.36
C ASP A 71 9.80 7.36 15.02
N ARG A 72 9.71 6.47 14.03
CA ARG A 72 10.84 5.65 13.59
C ARG A 72 11.77 6.47 12.70
N THR A 73 13.04 6.07 12.68
CA THR A 73 14.05 6.67 11.80
C THR A 73 14.30 5.75 10.61
N ALA A 74 14.21 6.28 9.41
CA ALA A 74 14.59 5.59 8.17
C ALA A 74 16.06 5.94 7.87
N THR A 75 16.97 5.06 8.27
CA THR A 75 18.44 5.25 8.14
C THR A 75 19.04 4.57 6.93
N GLU A 76 18.32 3.59 6.39
CA GLU A 76 18.71 2.84 5.20
C GLU A 76 17.94 3.36 3.99
N GLY A 77 18.25 2.87 2.80
CA GLY A 77 17.50 3.25 1.61
C GLY A 77 18.21 2.95 0.31
N VAL A 78 17.59 3.39 -0.77
CA VAL A 78 18.14 3.30 -2.12
C VAL A 78 18.20 4.68 -2.75
N VAL A 79 19.32 4.98 -3.39
CA VAL A 79 19.50 6.18 -4.20
C VAL A 79 19.46 5.77 -5.67
N VAL A 80 18.57 6.39 -6.42
CA VAL A 80 18.44 6.19 -7.87
C VAL A 80 18.70 7.48 -8.60
N THR A 81 19.33 7.38 -9.77
CA THR A 81 19.71 8.54 -10.59
C THR A 81 19.29 8.34 -12.03
N LYS A 82 18.99 9.43 -12.74
CA LYS A 82 18.70 9.41 -14.17
C LYS A 82 19.17 10.70 -14.82
N ILE A 83 19.74 10.58 -16.01
CA ILE A 83 20.14 11.73 -16.85
C ILE A 83 19.23 11.73 -18.08
N VAL A 84 18.59 12.88 -18.34
CA VAL A 84 17.75 13.08 -19.51
C VAL A 84 18.14 14.41 -20.16
N GLY A 85 18.74 14.34 -21.33
CA GLY A 85 19.33 15.50 -21.98
C GLY A 85 20.45 16.09 -21.15
N GLN A 86 20.30 17.35 -20.73
CA GLN A 86 21.27 18.07 -19.89
C GLN A 86 20.87 18.12 -18.41
N LYS A 87 19.75 17.43 -18.03
CA LYS A 87 19.26 17.41 -16.64
C LYS A 87 19.62 16.07 -15.99
N GLY A 88 20.12 16.16 -14.74
CA GLY A 88 20.30 15.03 -13.85
C GLY A 88 19.20 15.02 -12.79
N TYR A 89 18.67 13.85 -12.52
CA TYR A 89 17.67 13.60 -11.47
C TYR A 89 18.25 12.60 -10.47
N ILE A 90 18.07 12.87 -9.20
CA ILE A 90 18.48 12.01 -8.10
C ILE A 90 17.36 11.90 -7.09
N LEU A 91 17.09 10.69 -6.60
CA LEU A 91 16.04 10.42 -5.63
C LEU A 91 16.57 9.43 -4.59
N CYS A 92 16.33 9.72 -3.32
CA CYS A 92 16.58 8.81 -2.21
C CYS A 92 15.25 8.37 -1.60
N LEU A 93 14.95 7.07 -1.71
CA LEU A 93 13.83 6.45 -1.00
C LEU A 93 14.40 5.73 0.22
N ALA A 94 14.09 6.27 1.42
CA ALA A 94 14.61 5.75 2.69
C ALA A 94 13.67 4.74 3.32
N CYS A 95 14.24 3.78 4.09
CA CYS A 95 13.55 2.74 4.84
C CYS A 95 14.25 2.47 6.18
N GLU A 96 13.65 1.62 7.03
CA GLU A 96 14.22 1.32 8.35
C GLU A 96 15.37 0.31 8.27
N THR A 97 15.31 -0.68 7.36
CA THR A 97 16.27 -1.79 7.30
C THR A 97 16.95 -1.95 5.95
N ASP A 98 18.17 -2.48 5.97
CA ASP A 98 18.93 -2.87 4.77
C ASP A 98 18.25 -4.01 3.99
N PHE A 99 17.49 -4.90 4.66
CA PHE A 99 16.71 -5.94 3.99
C PHE A 99 15.71 -5.38 2.99
N VAL A 100 15.01 -4.28 3.37
CA VAL A 100 14.10 -3.59 2.47
C VAL A 100 14.88 -2.84 1.38
N ALA A 101 15.96 -2.14 1.75
CA ALA A 101 16.79 -1.39 0.80
C ALA A 101 17.38 -2.29 -0.31
N GLN A 102 17.77 -3.52 0.02
CA GLN A 102 18.34 -4.49 -0.93
C GLN A 102 17.29 -5.21 -1.80
N ASN A 103 16.01 -5.01 -1.53
CA ASN A 103 14.95 -5.68 -2.27
C ASN A 103 14.80 -5.07 -3.68
N ALA A 104 14.81 -5.93 -4.72
CA ALA A 104 14.67 -5.50 -6.11
C ALA A 104 13.37 -4.77 -6.39
N GLU A 105 12.24 -5.18 -5.78
CA GLU A 105 10.94 -4.50 -5.93
C GLU A 105 10.94 -3.11 -5.26
N TYR A 106 11.74 -2.93 -4.20
CA TYR A 106 11.91 -1.64 -3.55
C TYR A 106 12.66 -0.67 -4.46
N SER A 107 13.78 -1.11 -5.02
CA SER A 107 14.55 -0.34 -6.02
C SER A 107 13.72 -0.01 -7.26
N ALA A 108 12.91 -0.96 -7.75
CA ALA A 108 12.01 -0.72 -8.87
C ALA A 108 10.97 0.36 -8.55
N SER A 109 10.48 0.41 -7.30
CA SER A 109 9.54 1.45 -6.87
C SER A 109 10.19 2.84 -6.82
N ALA A 110 11.45 2.93 -6.35
CA ALA A 110 12.21 4.18 -6.38
C ALA A 110 12.44 4.67 -7.83
N ASN A 111 12.78 3.76 -8.75
CA ASN A 111 12.90 4.10 -10.17
C ASN A 111 11.57 4.57 -10.78
N ALA A 112 10.44 3.94 -10.43
CA ALA A 112 9.14 4.37 -10.89
C ALA A 112 8.78 5.80 -10.40
N MET A 113 9.14 6.15 -9.16
CA MET A 113 8.98 7.50 -8.64
C MET A 113 9.89 8.50 -9.36
N LEU A 114 11.14 8.11 -9.67
CA LEU A 114 12.07 8.91 -10.45
C LEU A 114 11.57 9.14 -11.88
N ASP A 115 10.89 8.16 -12.48
CA ASP A 115 10.26 8.32 -13.79
C ASP A 115 9.11 9.34 -13.76
N VAL A 116 8.37 9.42 -12.65
CA VAL A 116 7.38 10.51 -12.43
C VAL A 116 8.09 11.86 -12.37
N ALA A 117 9.19 11.96 -11.61
CA ALA A 117 9.99 13.17 -11.52
C ALA A 117 10.45 13.68 -12.89
N VAL A 118 10.97 12.79 -13.72
CA VAL A 118 11.42 13.10 -15.09
C VAL A 118 10.26 13.58 -15.97
N LYS A 119 9.09 12.92 -15.90
CA LYS A 119 7.93 13.27 -16.72
C LYS A 119 7.32 14.62 -16.35
N THR A 120 7.30 14.93 -15.06
CA THR A 120 6.64 16.13 -14.54
C THR A 120 7.60 17.32 -14.40
N ASP A 121 8.90 17.05 -14.54
CA ASP A 121 9.98 18.03 -14.29
C ASP A 121 9.78 18.73 -12.94
N ALA A 122 9.45 17.93 -11.90
CA ALA A 122 9.16 18.43 -10.57
C ALA A 122 10.32 19.29 -10.06
N ALA A 123 10.00 20.48 -9.54
CA ALA A 123 11.01 21.46 -9.15
C ALA A 123 11.70 21.12 -7.82
N ASP A 124 10.99 20.41 -6.94
CA ASP A 124 11.44 20.06 -5.61
C ASP A 124 10.72 18.80 -5.09
N ARG A 125 11.09 18.38 -3.89
CA ARG A 125 10.55 17.21 -3.22
C ARG A 125 9.02 17.26 -3.03
N ASP A 126 8.49 18.40 -2.64
CA ASP A 126 7.06 18.56 -2.34
C ASP A 126 6.24 18.53 -3.63
N ALA A 127 6.74 19.17 -4.69
CA ALA A 127 6.17 19.07 -6.03
C ALA A 127 6.16 17.61 -6.55
N LEU A 128 7.26 16.87 -6.30
CA LEU A 128 7.33 15.46 -6.67
C LEU A 128 6.34 14.61 -5.88
N LEU A 129 6.22 14.81 -4.58
CA LEU A 129 5.26 14.07 -3.75
C LEU A 129 3.82 14.25 -4.24
N ALA A 130 3.46 15.45 -4.68
CA ALA A 130 2.14 15.76 -5.24
C ALA A 130 1.95 15.30 -6.69
N ALA A 131 3.04 15.00 -7.43
CA ALA A 131 3.00 14.60 -8.82
C ALA A 131 2.36 13.22 -8.99
N LYS A 132 1.65 13.03 -10.11
CA LYS A 132 0.92 11.80 -10.39
C LYS A 132 1.61 10.95 -11.44
N ASN A 133 1.60 9.65 -11.22
CA ASN A 133 2.01 8.67 -12.23
C ASN A 133 0.93 8.48 -13.33
N ALA A 134 1.20 7.60 -14.28
CA ALA A 134 0.27 7.32 -15.40
C ALA A 134 -1.09 6.74 -14.94
N GLU A 135 -1.13 6.12 -13.76
CA GLU A 135 -2.34 5.54 -13.17
C GLU A 135 -3.12 6.55 -12.29
N GLY A 136 -2.67 7.81 -12.24
CA GLY A 136 -3.31 8.88 -11.47
C GLY A 136 -2.99 8.89 -9.98
N ARG A 137 -2.08 8.02 -9.50
CA ARG A 137 -1.61 7.99 -8.10
C ARG A 137 -0.50 8.99 -7.88
N THR A 138 -0.54 9.70 -6.75
CA THR A 138 0.57 10.59 -6.35
C THR A 138 1.79 9.79 -5.88
N VAL A 139 2.97 10.39 -5.95
CA VAL A 139 4.18 9.79 -5.39
C VAL A 139 4.05 9.60 -3.87
N GLU A 140 3.38 10.51 -3.16
CA GLU A 140 3.07 10.34 -1.74
C GLU A 140 2.22 9.09 -1.46
N GLU A 141 1.21 8.82 -2.30
CA GLU A 141 0.43 7.58 -2.22
C GLU A 141 1.30 6.34 -2.49
N MET A 142 2.24 6.42 -3.45
CA MET A 142 3.16 5.32 -3.73
C MET A 142 4.09 5.04 -2.54
N VAL A 143 4.58 6.07 -1.84
CA VAL A 143 5.39 5.95 -0.61
C VAL A 143 4.56 5.31 0.51
N THR A 144 3.32 5.78 0.72
CA THR A 144 2.40 5.23 1.72
C THR A 144 2.09 3.75 1.47
N GLU A 145 1.85 3.41 0.21
CA GLU A 145 1.62 2.02 -0.22
C GLU A 145 2.84 1.14 0.09
N LYS A 146 4.05 1.64 -0.17
CA LYS A 146 5.30 0.92 0.15
C LYS A 146 5.46 0.70 1.65
N SER A 147 5.12 1.68 2.48
CA SER A 147 5.09 1.50 3.94
C SER A 147 4.11 0.40 4.37
N GLY A 148 2.93 0.35 3.75
CA GLY A 148 1.95 -0.72 3.99
C GLY A 148 2.44 -2.10 3.56
N GLN A 149 3.19 -2.20 2.45
CA GLN A 149 3.73 -3.45 1.92
C GLN A 149 4.87 -4.01 2.77
N THR A 150 5.79 -3.13 3.20
CA THR A 150 6.99 -3.52 3.96
C THR A 150 6.74 -3.59 5.47
N GLY A 151 5.74 -2.86 5.97
CA GLY A 151 5.52 -2.68 7.39
C GLY A 151 6.54 -1.75 8.05
N GLU A 152 7.36 -1.04 7.27
CA GLU A 152 8.39 -0.11 7.73
C GLU A 152 8.01 1.35 7.44
N LYS A 153 8.68 2.28 8.11
CA LYS A 153 8.67 3.68 7.70
C LYS A 153 9.41 3.81 6.39
N ILE A 154 8.70 4.29 5.37
CA ILE A 154 9.28 4.64 4.08
C ILE A 154 9.08 6.14 3.90
N GLU A 155 10.10 6.82 3.41
CA GLU A 155 10.00 8.24 3.08
C GLU A 155 10.84 8.60 1.85
N LEU A 156 10.35 9.54 1.07
CA LEU A 156 11.14 10.23 0.05
C LEU A 156 12.05 11.22 0.77
N ALA A 157 13.26 10.79 1.11
CA ALA A 157 14.16 11.57 1.95
C ALA A 157 14.74 12.77 1.18
N TYR A 158 15.20 12.53 -0.06
CA TYR A 158 15.83 13.54 -0.91
C TYR A 158 15.35 13.41 -2.35
N TYR A 159 15.25 14.57 -2.97
CA TYR A 159 15.04 14.75 -4.41
C TYR A 159 15.66 16.09 -4.84
#